data_741e92af7a0a83d3fbe595169c042970
#
_entry.id   741e92af7a0a83d3fbe595169c042970
#
_cell.length_a   1.000
_cell.length_b   1.000
_cell.length_c   1.000
_cell.angle_alpha   90.00
_cell.angle_beta   90.00
_cell.angle_gamma   90.00
#
_symmetry.space_group_name_H-M   'P 1'
#
loop_
_entity.id
_entity.type
_entity.pdbx_description
1 polymer ?
#
loop_
_entity_poly.entity_id
_entity_poly.type
_entity_poly.pdbx_seq_one_letter_code
_entity_poly.pdbx_strand_id
1 'polypeptide(L)'
;MIKKFNQYIKEDNTGDRHLLYYAFDWDDNILNMTTVIHMEHLIDGEWLPEDVSTSKFAEVRSDKDNWRILGNDPEQAFSEFRDNGPRGQVAFLEDVKDSISNKKFGPAWNDFIECLVNGSLFSIITARGHESEAMRTGIEWILDNVLSEERIYEMYNNLMKFAYLFKHNKEFDRILKEQPSKNELFKVYLDNCDFVGVSAPSRGGSPSNPEKAKEDALLIFIDRVDKFASSIGYKAKVGFSDDDLGNVKHIEDLTDNIHHEQFPNLLSFVVKGTKDPENITKKVRTFDEFKESQDPMASSTISMQTPNAAMSGELDSKDPYIKGMITQSKNLAKTSRKIFGKNKKKD
;
A
#
# COMPACT_ATOMS: atom_id res chain seq x y z
N MET A 1 -10.31 21.33 2.80
CA MET A 1 -11.26 20.20 2.61
C MET A 1 -10.57 19.20 1.69
N ILE A 2 -9.91 18.20 2.27
CA ILE A 2 -9.13 17.17 1.53
C ILE A 2 -10.14 16.32 0.78
N LYS A 3 -10.19 16.45 -0.55
CA LYS A 3 -10.95 15.51 -1.38
C LYS A 3 -10.29 14.14 -1.21
N LYS A 4 -10.99 13.17 -0.61
CA LYS A 4 -10.52 11.81 -0.40
C LYS A 4 -10.05 11.25 -1.74
N PHE A 5 -8.94 10.52 -1.77
CA PHE A 5 -8.41 9.81 -2.94
C PHE A 5 -9.50 9.02 -3.68
N ASN A 6 -10.46 8.45 -2.94
CA ASN A 6 -11.65 7.78 -3.46
C ASN A 6 -12.60 8.66 -4.30
N GLN A 7 -12.57 9.99 -4.19
CA GLN A 7 -13.41 10.88 -5.02
C GLN A 7 -12.87 11.02 -6.45
N TYR A 8 -11.56 10.85 -6.65
CA TYR A 8 -10.97 10.90 -8.00
C TYR A 8 -11.27 9.65 -8.84
N ILE A 9 -11.64 8.55 -8.19
CA ILE A 9 -11.91 7.26 -8.85
C ILE A 9 -13.39 7.13 -9.22
N LYS A 10 -14.28 7.92 -8.61
CA LYS A 10 -15.72 7.91 -8.87
C LYS A 10 -16.17 8.76 -10.06
N GLU A 11 -15.28 9.54 -10.67
CA GLU A 11 -15.66 10.48 -11.75
C GLU A 11 -15.48 9.95 -13.17
N ASP A 12 -14.93 8.73 -13.34
CA ASP A 12 -14.91 8.11 -14.67
C ASP A 12 -16.17 7.29 -14.91
N ASN A 13 -17.06 7.88 -15.68
CA ASN A 13 -18.29 7.25 -16.23
C ASN A 13 -17.99 6.25 -17.36
N THR A 14 -16.79 5.71 -17.43
CA THR A 14 -16.39 4.76 -18.48
C THR A 14 -16.75 3.36 -18.07
N GLY A 15 -17.75 2.87 -17.67
CA GLY A 15 -18.19 1.47 -17.46
C GLY A 15 -17.11 0.36 -17.29
N ASP A 16 -15.84 0.73 -17.28
CA ASP A 16 -14.71 -0.19 -17.26
C ASP A 16 -14.46 -0.78 -15.88
N ARG A 17 -14.34 -2.10 -15.82
CA ARG A 17 -13.98 -2.83 -14.63
C ARG A 17 -12.50 -2.65 -14.35
N HIS A 18 -12.16 -1.96 -13.26
CA HIS A 18 -10.76 -1.73 -12.90
C HIS A 18 -10.49 -2.03 -11.43
N LEU A 19 -9.25 -2.41 -11.18
CA LEU A 19 -8.69 -2.65 -9.86
C LEU A 19 -7.81 -1.48 -9.46
N LEU A 20 -7.74 -1.22 -8.16
CA LEU A 20 -6.94 -0.16 -7.56
C LEU A 20 -5.81 -0.76 -6.77
N TYR A 21 -4.59 -0.34 -7.07
CA TYR A 21 -3.38 -0.79 -6.44
C TYR A 21 -2.55 0.40 -5.99
N TYR A 22 -1.75 0.21 -4.94
CA TYR A 22 -1.01 1.30 -4.31
C TYR A 22 0.41 0.90 -4.00
N ALA A 23 1.37 1.79 -4.27
CA ALA A 23 2.72 1.72 -3.76
C ALA A 23 2.96 2.93 -2.84
N PHE A 24 3.56 2.67 -1.68
CA PHE A 24 3.82 3.70 -0.67
C PHE A 24 5.28 3.67 -0.27
N ASP A 25 5.91 4.84 -0.15
CA ASP A 25 7.03 4.95 0.77
C ASP A 25 6.54 4.83 2.21
N TRP A 26 7.44 4.50 3.13
CA TRP A 26 7.07 4.25 4.52
C TRP A 26 7.36 5.44 5.43
N ASP A 27 8.64 5.83 5.50
CA ASP A 27 9.10 6.86 6.41
C ASP A 27 8.56 8.23 6.04
N ASP A 28 8.12 9.00 7.03
CA ASP A 28 7.55 10.34 6.90
C ASP A 28 6.34 10.44 5.94
N ASN A 29 6.05 9.38 5.18
CA ASN A 29 4.90 9.28 4.30
C ASN A 29 3.71 8.56 4.98
N ILE A 30 3.89 7.32 5.49
CA ILE A 30 2.85 6.61 6.26
C ILE A 30 2.97 6.90 7.75
N LEU A 31 4.17 6.74 8.31
CA LEU A 31 4.47 7.02 9.71
C LEU A 31 5.76 7.84 9.82
N ASN A 32 5.75 8.82 10.74
CA ASN A 32 6.97 9.49 11.17
C ASN A 32 7.67 8.59 12.20
N MET A 33 8.59 7.76 11.73
CA MET A 33 9.24 6.74 12.55
C MET A 33 10.24 7.38 13.52
N THR A 34 10.49 6.69 14.62
CA THR A 34 11.45 7.14 15.65
C THR A 34 12.87 6.67 15.38
N THR A 35 13.07 5.88 14.33
CA THR A 35 14.38 5.43 13.87
C THR A 35 15.28 6.62 13.60
N VAL A 36 16.53 6.59 14.10
CA VAL A 36 17.51 7.65 13.90
C VAL A 36 18.58 7.27 12.89
N ILE A 37 19.15 8.28 12.26
CA ILE A 37 20.32 8.18 11.38
C ILE A 37 21.50 8.79 12.13
N HIS A 38 22.58 8.03 12.26
CA HIS A 38 23.78 8.49 12.94
C HIS A 38 24.63 9.36 12.01
N MET A 39 24.70 10.63 12.32
CA MET A 39 25.42 11.65 11.56
C MET A 39 26.59 12.23 12.38
N GLU A 40 27.38 13.04 11.74
CA GLU A 40 28.32 13.96 12.38
C GLU A 40 28.07 15.38 11.86
N HIS A 41 28.01 16.32 12.77
CA HIS A 41 27.84 17.75 12.50
C HIS A 41 29.12 18.51 12.82
N LEU A 42 29.56 19.40 11.93
CA LEU A 42 30.75 20.22 12.14
C LEU A 42 30.40 21.42 13.02
N ILE A 43 30.89 21.44 14.25
CA ILE A 43 30.70 22.50 15.23
C ILE A 43 32.07 22.99 15.70
N ASP A 44 32.34 24.28 15.58
CA ASP A 44 33.62 24.92 15.99
C ASP A 44 34.87 24.24 15.43
N GLY A 45 34.75 23.65 14.22
CA GLY A 45 35.85 22.96 13.52
C GLY A 45 36.05 21.49 13.92
N GLU A 46 35.18 20.94 14.78
CA GLU A 46 35.20 19.53 15.20
C GLU A 46 33.93 18.80 14.71
N TRP A 47 34.10 17.56 14.25
CA TRP A 47 33.00 16.68 13.88
C TRP A 47 32.44 15.99 15.13
N LEU A 48 31.21 16.32 15.50
CA LEU A 48 30.53 15.78 16.68
C LEU A 48 29.40 14.83 16.25
N PRO A 49 29.26 13.65 16.88
CA PRO A 49 28.14 12.74 16.59
C PRO A 49 26.79 13.40 16.92
N GLU A 50 25.82 13.26 16.03
CA GLU A 50 24.46 13.74 16.20
C GLU A 50 23.46 12.79 15.53
N ASP A 51 22.51 12.27 16.32
CA ASP A 51 21.45 11.41 15.82
C ASP A 51 20.33 12.29 15.24
N VAL A 52 19.94 12.04 14.00
CA VAL A 52 18.92 12.83 13.30
C VAL A 52 17.76 11.94 12.85
N SER A 53 16.57 12.54 12.74
CA SER A 53 15.41 11.91 12.12
C SER A 53 15.56 11.80 10.59
N THR A 54 14.73 10.99 9.95
CA THR A 54 14.63 10.90 8.47
C THR A 54 14.34 12.26 7.84
N SER A 55 13.41 13.02 8.38
CA SER A 55 13.09 14.38 7.92
C SER A 55 14.29 15.31 8.04
N LYS A 56 14.99 15.28 9.17
CA LYS A 56 16.20 16.12 9.37
C LYS A 56 17.32 15.70 8.42
N PHE A 57 17.52 14.41 8.22
CA PHE A 57 18.48 13.89 7.25
C PHE A 57 18.19 14.40 5.82
N ALA A 58 16.92 14.39 5.40
CA ALA A 58 16.52 14.91 4.09
C ALA A 58 16.87 16.40 3.92
N GLU A 59 16.81 17.19 4.99
CA GLU A 59 17.21 18.61 4.98
C GLU A 59 18.71 18.80 4.86
N VAL A 60 19.50 18.01 5.63
CA VAL A 60 20.95 18.28 5.81
C VAL A 60 21.84 17.47 4.88
N ARG A 61 21.36 16.40 4.26
CA ARG A 61 22.15 15.47 3.44
C ARG A 61 22.89 16.12 2.24
N SER A 62 22.42 17.28 1.78
CA SER A 62 23.07 18.05 0.72
C SER A 62 24.14 19.00 1.22
N ASP A 63 24.14 19.36 2.51
CA ASP A 63 25.11 20.26 3.15
C ASP A 63 26.36 19.48 3.60
N LYS A 64 27.20 19.14 2.62
CA LYS A 64 28.42 18.35 2.85
C LYS A 64 29.51 19.08 3.62
N ASP A 65 29.41 20.41 3.72
CA ASP A 65 30.37 21.23 4.43
C ASP A 65 30.17 21.14 5.94
N ASN A 66 28.93 20.95 6.39
CA ASN A 66 28.58 20.94 7.81
C ASN A 66 28.09 19.57 8.31
N TRP A 67 27.67 18.66 7.40
CA TRP A 67 27.09 17.36 7.77
C TRP A 67 27.73 16.23 6.99
N ARG A 68 27.93 15.11 7.68
CA ARG A 68 28.32 13.84 7.06
C ARG A 68 27.73 12.66 7.84
N ILE A 69 27.62 11.52 7.19
CA ILE A 69 27.25 10.27 7.88
C ILE A 69 28.37 9.84 8.83
N LEU A 70 27.99 9.20 9.94
CA LEU A 70 28.93 8.77 10.99
C LEU A 70 30.07 7.94 10.41
N GLY A 71 31.31 8.40 10.66
CA GLY A 71 32.52 7.76 10.18
C GLY A 71 32.65 7.64 8.64
N ASN A 72 31.83 8.33 7.86
CA ASN A 72 31.65 8.14 6.42
C ASN A 72 31.26 6.68 6.05
N ASP A 73 30.63 5.95 6.98
CA ASP A 73 30.25 4.56 6.81
C ASP A 73 28.73 4.42 6.80
N PRO A 74 28.09 4.12 5.63
CA PRO A 74 26.65 3.93 5.54
C PRO A 74 26.12 2.77 6.41
N GLU A 75 26.93 1.73 6.67
CA GLU A 75 26.53 0.60 7.49
C GLU A 75 26.34 1.01 8.95
N GLN A 76 27.20 1.90 9.46
CA GLN A 76 27.07 2.47 10.79
C GLN A 76 25.96 3.52 10.85
N ALA A 77 25.93 4.44 9.89
CA ALA A 77 24.96 5.54 9.88
C ALA A 77 23.51 5.05 9.85
N PHE A 78 23.22 4.02 9.07
CA PHE A 78 21.88 3.45 8.88
C PHE A 78 21.69 2.11 9.61
N SER A 79 22.47 1.82 10.66
CA SER A 79 22.39 0.56 11.39
C SER A 79 21.01 0.29 12.01
N GLU A 80 20.31 1.35 12.45
CA GLU A 80 18.95 1.24 13.02
C GLU A 80 17.86 0.90 11.98
N PHE A 81 18.16 1.02 10.69
CA PHE A 81 17.24 0.75 9.59
C PHE A 81 17.34 -0.69 9.07
N ARG A 82 17.95 -1.62 9.82
CA ARG A 82 18.32 -2.96 9.34
C ARG A 82 18.05 -4.03 10.40
N ASP A 83 17.71 -5.22 9.92
CA ASP A 83 17.48 -6.38 10.78
C ASP A 83 18.75 -6.90 11.46
N ASN A 84 19.92 -6.63 10.90
CA ASN A 84 21.23 -6.94 11.48
C ASN A 84 21.82 -5.78 12.30
N GLY A 85 21.06 -4.72 12.53
CA GLY A 85 21.42 -3.59 13.37
C GLY A 85 21.33 -3.90 14.88
N PRO A 86 21.59 -2.90 15.73
CA PRO A 86 21.67 -3.09 17.20
C PRO A 86 20.39 -3.65 17.82
N ARG A 87 19.21 -3.29 17.29
CA ARG A 87 17.89 -3.73 17.79
C ARG A 87 17.37 -4.99 17.11
N GLY A 88 18.03 -5.45 16.03
CA GLY A 88 17.64 -6.64 15.28
C GLY A 88 16.30 -6.53 14.56
N GLN A 89 15.71 -7.67 14.20
CA GLN A 89 14.47 -7.78 13.41
C GLN A 89 13.25 -7.14 14.07
N VAL A 90 13.28 -6.90 15.38
CA VAL A 90 12.15 -6.27 16.09
C VAL A 90 12.10 -4.74 15.94
N ALA A 91 13.20 -4.13 15.47
CA ALA A 91 13.35 -2.68 15.39
C ALA A 91 12.20 -2.02 14.63
N PHE A 92 11.87 -2.54 13.47
CA PHE A 92 10.77 -2.00 12.64
C PHE A 92 9.43 -2.03 13.37
N LEU A 93 9.10 -3.17 14.00
CA LEU A 93 7.84 -3.32 14.75
C LEU A 93 7.79 -2.40 15.97
N GLU A 94 8.90 -2.23 16.69
CA GLU A 94 8.98 -1.33 17.84
C GLU A 94 8.75 0.11 17.42
N ASP A 95 9.39 0.56 16.35
CA ASP A 95 9.21 1.91 15.80
C ASP A 95 7.78 2.15 15.30
N VAL A 96 7.15 1.15 14.66
CA VAL A 96 5.72 1.21 14.28
C VAL A 96 4.83 1.42 15.51
N LYS A 97 5.04 0.62 16.56
CA LYS A 97 4.27 0.73 17.81
C LYS A 97 4.45 2.08 18.48
N ASP A 98 5.69 2.55 18.56
CA ASP A 98 5.99 3.86 19.16
C ASP A 98 5.35 4.99 18.36
N SER A 99 5.51 4.99 17.05
CA SER A 99 4.95 6.03 16.18
C SER A 99 3.42 6.09 16.28
N ILE A 100 2.74 4.95 16.28
CA ILE A 100 1.28 4.89 16.40
C ILE A 100 0.83 5.32 17.81
N SER A 101 1.50 4.86 18.87
CA SER A 101 1.17 5.22 20.25
C SER A 101 1.30 6.73 20.49
N ASN A 102 2.27 7.36 19.83
CA ASN A 102 2.52 8.80 19.88
C ASN A 102 1.80 9.58 18.79
N LYS A 103 0.92 8.95 18.00
CA LYS A 103 0.14 9.56 16.91
C LYS A 103 1.00 10.27 15.86
N LYS A 104 2.19 9.75 15.59
CA LYS A 104 3.12 10.25 14.59
C LYS A 104 2.75 9.77 13.20
N PHE A 105 1.54 10.11 12.76
CA PHE A 105 1.02 9.72 11.46
C PHE A 105 1.57 10.61 10.35
N GLY A 106 2.03 10.00 9.27
CA GLY A 106 2.41 10.68 8.05
C GLY A 106 1.19 11.06 7.20
N PRO A 107 1.38 11.88 6.17
CA PRO A 107 0.29 12.39 5.32
C PRO A 107 -0.44 11.31 4.53
N ALA A 108 0.19 10.17 4.22
CA ALA A 108 -0.42 9.04 3.52
C ALA A 108 -1.10 8.02 4.46
N TRP A 109 -1.05 8.21 5.78
CA TRP A 109 -1.61 7.25 6.75
C TRP A 109 -3.06 6.87 6.45
N ASN A 110 -3.92 7.84 6.23
CA ASN A 110 -5.33 7.58 5.97
C ASN A 110 -5.54 6.83 4.63
N ASP A 111 -4.77 7.17 3.60
CA ASP A 111 -4.83 6.49 2.31
C ASP A 111 -4.37 5.03 2.45
N PHE A 112 -3.36 4.78 3.27
CA PHE A 112 -2.86 3.43 3.58
C PHE A 112 -3.91 2.60 4.33
N ILE A 113 -4.54 3.15 5.38
CA ILE A 113 -5.62 2.47 6.10
C ILE A 113 -6.81 2.17 5.18
N GLU A 114 -7.21 3.10 4.33
CA GLU A 114 -8.26 2.85 3.33
C GLU A 114 -7.85 1.78 2.31
N CYS A 115 -6.59 1.74 1.90
CA CYS A 115 -6.04 0.69 1.03
C CYS A 115 -6.19 -0.69 1.67
N LEU A 116 -5.79 -0.85 2.95
CA LEU A 116 -5.93 -2.09 3.71
C LEU A 116 -7.40 -2.53 3.80
N VAL A 117 -8.27 -1.63 4.23
CA VAL A 117 -9.70 -1.95 4.45
C VAL A 117 -10.42 -2.26 3.15
N ASN A 118 -10.06 -1.61 2.06
CA ASN A 118 -10.60 -1.94 0.73
C ASN A 118 -10.07 -3.27 0.18
N GLY A 119 -9.07 -3.89 0.83
CA GLY A 119 -8.42 -5.11 0.34
C GLY A 119 -7.65 -4.89 -0.96
N SER A 120 -7.24 -3.66 -1.24
CA SER A 120 -6.41 -3.34 -2.41
C SER A 120 -5.02 -3.89 -2.23
N LEU A 121 -4.46 -4.55 -3.25
CA LEU A 121 -3.06 -4.96 -3.20
C LEU A 121 -2.16 -3.73 -3.17
N PHE A 122 -1.10 -3.82 -2.37
CA PHE A 122 -0.16 -2.73 -2.21
C PHE A 122 1.29 -3.22 -2.20
N SER A 123 2.18 -2.27 -2.39
CA SER A 123 3.62 -2.44 -2.16
C SER A 123 4.09 -1.35 -1.19
N ILE A 124 4.83 -1.75 -0.16
CA ILE A 124 5.68 -0.81 0.59
C ILE A 124 7.03 -0.81 -0.09
N ILE A 125 7.50 0.37 -0.53
CA ILE A 125 8.79 0.54 -1.20
C ILE A 125 9.56 1.63 -0.45
N THR A 126 10.49 1.23 0.40
CA THR A 126 11.23 2.14 1.28
C THR A 126 12.74 2.01 1.13
N ALA A 127 13.48 3.08 1.43
CA ALA A 127 14.94 3.07 1.46
C ALA A 127 15.55 2.21 2.58
N ARG A 128 14.71 1.72 3.52
CA ARG A 128 15.16 0.86 4.63
C ARG A 128 15.84 -0.42 4.16
N GLY A 129 16.69 -0.96 5.03
CA GLY A 129 17.36 -2.25 4.85
C GLY A 129 16.71 -3.39 5.63
N HIS A 130 15.46 -3.23 6.10
CA HIS A 130 14.70 -4.31 6.71
C HIS A 130 14.25 -5.32 5.65
N GLU A 131 14.25 -6.59 6.01
CA GLU A 131 13.70 -7.66 5.18
C GLU A 131 12.17 -7.59 5.14
N SER A 132 11.59 -8.18 4.11
CA SER A 132 10.14 -8.17 3.89
C SER A 132 9.34 -8.67 5.09
N GLU A 133 9.85 -9.68 5.80
CA GLU A 133 9.18 -10.27 6.96
C GLU A 133 9.09 -9.30 8.14
N ALA A 134 10.15 -8.53 8.42
CA ALA A 134 10.14 -7.52 9.49
C ALA A 134 9.09 -6.43 9.23
N MET A 135 9.03 -5.93 7.99
CA MET A 135 8.03 -4.94 7.59
C MET A 135 6.60 -5.51 7.63
N ARG A 136 6.42 -6.74 7.14
CA ARG A 136 5.15 -7.46 7.20
C ARG A 136 4.62 -7.57 8.62
N THR A 137 5.47 -7.94 9.58
CA THR A 137 5.11 -8.05 10.99
C THR A 137 4.56 -6.73 11.54
N GLY A 138 5.10 -5.59 11.12
CA GLY A 138 4.55 -4.27 11.46
C GLY A 138 3.12 -4.06 10.93
N ILE A 139 2.85 -4.49 9.71
CA ILE A 139 1.50 -4.38 9.12
C ILE A 139 0.51 -5.34 9.80
N GLU A 140 0.93 -6.57 10.09
CA GLU A 140 0.11 -7.54 10.84
C GLU A 140 -0.28 -6.96 12.20
N TRP A 141 0.66 -6.30 12.89
CA TRP A 141 0.35 -5.64 14.15
C TRP A 141 -0.65 -4.48 13.98
N ILE A 142 -0.56 -3.69 12.91
CA ILE A 142 -1.54 -2.63 12.59
C ILE A 142 -2.93 -3.24 12.39
N LEU A 143 -3.06 -4.33 11.65
CA LEU A 143 -4.32 -5.03 11.43
C LEU A 143 -4.94 -5.52 12.74
N ASP A 144 -4.12 -6.01 13.65
CA ASP A 144 -4.60 -6.61 14.90
C ASP A 144 -4.90 -5.58 16.01
N ASN A 145 -4.26 -4.40 15.99
CA ASN A 145 -4.29 -3.48 17.12
C ASN A 145 -4.83 -2.09 16.81
N VAL A 146 -4.90 -1.69 15.53
CA VAL A 146 -5.27 -0.32 15.14
C VAL A 146 -6.64 -0.24 14.49
N LEU A 147 -7.00 -1.22 13.67
CA LEU A 147 -8.29 -1.23 13.00
C LEU A 147 -9.40 -1.61 13.97
N SER A 148 -10.52 -0.85 13.94
CA SER A 148 -11.73 -1.23 14.70
C SER A 148 -12.34 -2.52 14.17
N GLU A 149 -13.18 -3.18 15.00
CA GLU A 149 -13.90 -4.40 14.59
C GLU A 149 -14.74 -4.18 13.32
N GLU A 150 -15.36 -3.00 13.15
CA GLU A 150 -16.11 -2.66 11.96
C GLU A 150 -15.24 -2.58 10.73
N ARG A 151 -14.04 -1.96 10.84
CA ARG A 151 -13.10 -1.84 9.73
C ARG A 151 -12.51 -3.21 9.34
N ILE A 152 -12.20 -4.04 10.34
CA ILE A 152 -11.76 -5.43 10.11
C ILE A 152 -12.85 -6.24 9.40
N TYR A 153 -14.12 -6.07 9.79
CA TYR A 153 -15.23 -6.74 9.11
C TYR A 153 -15.41 -6.26 7.66
N GLU A 154 -15.29 -4.97 7.43
CA GLU A 154 -15.33 -4.38 6.10
C GLU A 154 -14.20 -4.94 5.22
N MET A 155 -12.97 -4.98 5.73
CA MET A 155 -11.81 -5.56 5.06
C MET A 155 -12.04 -7.03 4.70
N TYR A 156 -12.50 -7.84 5.65
CA TYR A 156 -12.81 -9.25 5.41
C TYR A 156 -13.79 -9.41 4.23
N ASN A 157 -14.88 -8.64 4.22
CA ASN A 157 -15.87 -8.70 3.14
C ASN A 157 -15.29 -8.27 1.79
N ASN A 158 -14.43 -7.26 1.77
CA ASN A 158 -13.78 -6.82 0.55
C ASN A 158 -12.81 -7.89 0.02
N LEU A 159 -12.01 -8.51 0.87
CA LEU A 159 -11.12 -9.60 0.49
C LEU A 159 -11.87 -10.82 -0.05
N MET A 160 -13.02 -11.17 0.51
CA MET A 160 -13.88 -12.25 -0.02
C MET A 160 -14.42 -11.91 -1.42
N LYS A 161 -14.66 -10.64 -1.75
CA LYS A 161 -15.00 -10.23 -3.13
C LYS A 161 -13.83 -10.43 -4.08
N PHE A 162 -12.60 -10.06 -3.66
CA PHE A 162 -11.41 -10.32 -4.43
C PHE A 162 -11.19 -11.82 -4.66
N ALA A 163 -11.31 -12.65 -3.62
CA ALA A 163 -11.22 -14.09 -3.77
C ALA A 163 -12.22 -14.63 -4.81
N TYR A 164 -13.43 -14.07 -4.86
CA TYR A 164 -14.41 -14.43 -5.88
C TYR A 164 -14.00 -14.01 -7.30
N LEU A 165 -13.41 -12.82 -7.47
CA LEU A 165 -12.90 -12.38 -8.78
C LEU A 165 -11.77 -13.30 -9.27
N PHE A 166 -10.89 -13.71 -8.37
CA PHE A 166 -9.74 -14.56 -8.65
C PHE A 166 -10.00 -16.06 -8.47
N LYS A 167 -11.26 -16.50 -8.46
CA LYS A 167 -11.67 -17.92 -8.21
C LYS A 167 -11.02 -18.93 -9.15
N HIS A 168 -10.44 -18.51 -10.28
CA HIS A 168 -9.68 -19.40 -11.16
C HIS A 168 -8.28 -19.74 -10.63
N ASN A 169 -7.77 -18.95 -9.69
CA ASN A 169 -6.58 -19.30 -8.93
C ASN A 169 -6.94 -20.34 -7.86
N LYS A 170 -6.15 -21.44 -7.77
CA LYS A 170 -6.41 -22.56 -6.85
C LYS A 170 -6.51 -22.13 -5.39
N GLU A 171 -5.72 -21.15 -4.98
CA GLU A 171 -5.70 -20.65 -3.61
C GLU A 171 -6.97 -19.88 -3.28
N PHE A 172 -7.42 -18.99 -4.17
CA PHE A 172 -8.67 -18.23 -3.97
C PHE A 172 -9.91 -19.13 -4.08
N ASP A 173 -9.89 -20.17 -4.94
CA ASP A 173 -10.98 -21.17 -5.00
C ASP A 173 -11.06 -21.96 -3.69
N ARG A 174 -9.90 -22.33 -3.09
CA ARG A 174 -9.84 -22.95 -1.77
C ARG A 174 -10.45 -22.06 -0.69
N ILE A 175 -10.05 -20.78 -0.65
CA ILE A 175 -10.57 -19.78 0.28
C ILE A 175 -12.10 -19.67 0.20
N LEU A 176 -12.66 -19.63 -1.00
CA LEU A 176 -14.11 -19.55 -1.20
C LEU A 176 -14.84 -20.78 -0.71
N LYS A 177 -14.24 -21.97 -0.83
CA LYS A 177 -14.83 -23.25 -0.40
C LYS A 177 -14.74 -23.46 1.12
N GLU A 178 -13.59 -23.14 1.70
CA GLU A 178 -13.30 -23.43 3.10
C GLU A 178 -13.83 -22.36 4.07
N GLN A 179 -14.16 -21.18 3.58
CA GLN A 179 -14.55 -20.00 4.40
C GLN A 179 -13.55 -19.77 5.54
N PRO A 180 -12.33 -19.32 5.22
CA PRO A 180 -11.22 -19.26 6.15
C PRO A 180 -11.52 -18.35 7.34
N SER A 181 -10.79 -18.56 8.42
CA SER A 181 -10.72 -17.60 9.51
C SER A 181 -10.21 -16.23 9.01
N LYS A 182 -10.50 -15.17 9.76
CA LYS A 182 -9.97 -13.83 9.50
C LYS A 182 -8.46 -13.84 9.28
N ASN A 183 -7.73 -14.53 10.16
CA ASN A 183 -6.27 -14.55 10.13
C ASN A 183 -5.72 -15.27 8.89
N GLU A 184 -6.34 -16.38 8.47
CA GLU A 184 -5.94 -17.07 7.24
C GLU A 184 -6.17 -16.21 6.01
N LEU A 185 -7.30 -15.50 5.92
CA LEU A 185 -7.60 -14.62 4.80
C LEU A 185 -6.64 -13.42 4.76
N PHE A 186 -6.33 -12.82 5.91
CA PHE A 186 -5.38 -11.72 6.00
C PHE A 186 -3.96 -12.16 5.64
N LYS A 187 -3.57 -13.36 6.06
CA LYS A 187 -2.28 -13.93 5.64
C LYS A 187 -2.19 -14.04 4.12
N VAL A 188 -3.18 -14.65 3.47
CA VAL A 188 -3.22 -14.76 2.00
C VAL A 188 -3.19 -13.38 1.32
N TYR A 189 -3.91 -12.42 1.87
CA TYR A 189 -3.86 -11.04 1.36
C TYR A 189 -2.46 -10.45 1.43
N LEU A 190 -1.80 -10.53 2.58
CA LEU A 190 -0.44 -10.01 2.76
C LEU A 190 0.60 -10.80 1.95
N ASP A 191 0.38 -12.09 1.70
CA ASP A 191 1.23 -12.90 0.80
C ASP A 191 1.15 -12.41 -0.67
N ASN A 192 0.12 -11.65 -1.02
CA ASN A 192 -0.05 -11.01 -2.32
C ASN A 192 0.34 -9.53 -2.34
N CYS A 193 0.75 -8.95 -1.22
CA CYS A 193 1.32 -7.61 -1.12
C CYS A 193 2.85 -7.66 -1.15
N ASP A 194 3.51 -6.54 -1.45
CA ASP A 194 4.97 -6.45 -1.46
C ASP A 194 5.48 -5.61 -0.29
N PHE A 195 6.61 -6.05 0.26
CA PHE A 195 7.34 -5.35 1.30
C PHE A 195 8.80 -5.23 0.86
N VAL A 196 9.18 -4.08 0.35
CA VAL A 196 10.45 -3.88 -0.34
C VAL A 196 11.30 -2.85 0.39
N GLY A 197 12.22 -3.33 1.23
CA GLY A 197 13.35 -2.54 1.69
C GLY A 197 14.43 -2.56 0.61
N VAL A 198 14.64 -1.45 -0.13
CA VAL A 198 15.58 -1.47 -1.26
C VAL A 198 17.03 -1.62 -0.82
N SER A 199 17.33 -1.37 0.45
CA SER A 199 18.66 -1.57 1.05
C SER A 199 18.77 -2.89 1.84
N ALA A 200 17.79 -3.80 1.73
CA ALA A 200 17.82 -5.08 2.45
C ALA A 200 18.99 -5.96 1.97
N PRO A 201 19.64 -6.71 2.89
CA PRO A 201 20.73 -7.62 2.54
C PRO A 201 20.36 -8.64 1.46
N SER A 202 19.13 -9.16 1.49
CA SER A 202 18.62 -10.08 0.46
C SER A 202 18.57 -9.49 -0.95
N ARG A 203 18.63 -8.15 -1.06
CA ARG A 203 18.66 -7.39 -2.31
C ARG A 203 20.06 -6.87 -2.67
N GLY A 204 21.08 -7.23 -1.92
CA GLY A 204 22.46 -6.81 -2.12
C GLY A 204 22.91 -5.67 -1.22
N GLY A 205 22.10 -5.27 -0.24
CA GLY A 205 22.41 -4.19 0.70
C GLY A 205 22.19 -2.79 0.13
N SER A 206 22.84 -1.78 0.70
CA SER A 206 22.65 -0.38 0.31
C SER A 206 22.98 -0.14 -1.17
N PRO A 207 22.00 0.25 -1.99
CA PRO A 207 22.24 0.57 -3.39
C PRO A 207 23.02 1.88 -3.53
N SER A 208 23.83 1.99 -4.58
CA SER A 208 24.52 3.24 -4.92
C SER A 208 23.56 4.34 -5.37
N ASN A 209 22.36 3.97 -5.80
CA ASN A 209 21.28 4.87 -6.20
C ASN A 209 19.94 4.36 -5.65
N PRO A 210 19.51 4.82 -4.46
CA PRO A 210 18.25 4.42 -3.84
C PRO A 210 17.02 4.78 -4.67
N GLU A 211 17.02 5.91 -5.36
CA GLU A 211 15.92 6.36 -6.22
C GLU A 211 15.68 5.37 -7.35
N LYS A 212 16.75 4.94 -8.00
CA LYS A 212 16.68 3.91 -9.07
C LYS A 212 16.23 2.55 -8.52
N ALA A 213 16.67 2.18 -7.32
CA ALA A 213 16.23 0.93 -6.71
C ALA A 213 14.73 0.96 -6.34
N LYS A 214 14.20 2.11 -5.89
CA LYS A 214 12.76 2.32 -5.70
C LYS A 214 11.99 2.24 -7.03
N GLU A 215 12.52 2.86 -8.09
CA GLU A 215 11.94 2.77 -9.45
C GLU A 215 11.82 1.32 -9.92
N ASP A 216 12.92 0.55 -9.82
CA ASP A 216 12.94 -0.85 -10.24
C ASP A 216 11.94 -1.70 -9.45
N ALA A 217 11.82 -1.48 -8.13
CA ALA A 217 10.83 -2.13 -7.29
C ALA A 217 9.40 -1.77 -7.70
N LEU A 218 9.14 -0.51 -8.02
CA LEU A 218 7.85 -0.03 -8.49
C LEU A 218 7.46 -0.64 -9.83
N LEU A 219 8.40 -0.74 -10.78
CA LEU A 219 8.14 -1.38 -12.08
C LEU A 219 7.79 -2.87 -11.93
N ILE A 220 8.46 -3.59 -11.02
CA ILE A 220 8.12 -4.98 -10.69
C ILE A 220 6.69 -5.07 -10.15
N PHE A 221 6.31 -4.15 -9.26
CA PHE A 221 4.96 -4.10 -8.73
C PHE A 221 3.92 -3.81 -9.82
N ILE A 222 4.17 -2.83 -10.70
CA ILE A 222 3.28 -2.49 -11.82
C ILE A 222 3.10 -3.69 -12.76
N ASP A 223 4.18 -4.38 -13.13
CA ASP A 223 4.12 -5.58 -13.98
C ASP A 223 3.25 -6.67 -13.34
N ARG A 224 3.40 -6.88 -12.04
CA ARG A 224 2.60 -7.87 -11.32
C ARG A 224 1.11 -7.50 -11.30
N VAL A 225 0.76 -6.26 -11.01
CA VAL A 225 -0.66 -5.83 -10.96
C VAL A 225 -1.29 -5.79 -12.34
N ASP A 226 -0.53 -5.49 -13.39
CA ASP A 226 -0.99 -5.61 -14.78
C ASP A 226 -1.36 -7.06 -15.12
N LYS A 227 -0.51 -8.01 -14.75
CA LYS A 227 -0.77 -9.46 -14.93
C LYS A 227 -1.98 -9.93 -14.12
N PHE A 228 -2.15 -9.44 -12.89
CA PHE A 228 -3.34 -9.74 -12.10
C PHE A 228 -4.61 -9.24 -12.77
N ALA A 229 -4.64 -7.98 -13.20
CA ALA A 229 -5.78 -7.40 -13.90
C ALA A 229 -6.10 -8.18 -15.18
N SER A 230 -5.08 -8.50 -15.98
CA SER A 230 -5.19 -9.31 -17.19
C SER A 230 -5.84 -10.68 -16.94
N SER A 231 -5.47 -11.33 -15.83
CA SER A 231 -5.97 -12.69 -15.52
C SER A 231 -7.47 -12.80 -15.32
N ILE A 232 -8.14 -11.67 -15.05
CA ILE A 232 -9.60 -11.59 -14.84
C ILE A 232 -10.29 -10.68 -15.84
N GLY A 233 -9.58 -10.23 -16.89
CA GLY A 233 -10.12 -9.34 -17.93
C GLY A 233 -10.43 -7.93 -17.40
N TYR A 234 -9.72 -7.47 -16.39
CA TYR A 234 -9.85 -6.13 -15.80
C TYR A 234 -8.69 -5.24 -16.22
N LYS A 235 -8.84 -3.97 -15.96
CA LYS A 235 -7.78 -2.97 -16.03
C LYS A 235 -7.30 -2.60 -14.63
N ALA A 236 -6.12 -1.98 -14.52
CA ALA A 236 -5.54 -1.54 -13.26
C ALA A 236 -5.32 -0.03 -13.25
N LYS A 237 -5.49 0.58 -12.08
CA LYS A 237 -5.02 1.93 -11.79
C LYS A 237 -4.02 1.81 -10.64
N VAL A 238 -2.86 2.42 -10.78
CA VAL A 238 -1.79 2.36 -9.76
C VAL A 238 -1.55 3.75 -9.21
N GLY A 239 -1.44 3.85 -7.89
CA GLY A 239 -0.99 5.04 -7.17
C GLY A 239 0.38 4.81 -6.55
N PHE A 240 1.21 5.84 -6.52
CA PHE A 240 2.45 5.89 -5.74
C PHE A 240 2.46 7.15 -4.89
N SER A 241 2.94 7.06 -3.65
CA SER A 241 3.13 8.23 -2.80
C SER A 241 4.46 8.18 -2.06
N ASP A 242 5.10 9.33 -1.94
CA ASP A 242 6.38 9.53 -1.26
C ASP A 242 6.44 10.98 -0.75
N ASP A 243 7.08 11.22 0.40
CA ASP A 243 7.30 12.55 0.94
C ASP A 243 8.60 13.20 0.41
N ASP A 244 9.57 12.41 -0.05
CA ASP A 244 10.81 12.92 -0.65
C ASP A 244 10.55 13.41 -2.08
N LEU A 245 10.66 14.73 -2.28
CA LEU A 245 10.45 15.36 -3.59
C LEU A 245 11.42 14.87 -4.67
N GLY A 246 12.60 14.38 -4.30
CA GLY A 246 13.56 13.78 -5.23
C GLY A 246 13.01 12.46 -5.79
N ASN A 247 12.51 11.59 -4.91
CA ASN A 247 11.84 10.35 -5.30
C ASN A 247 10.60 10.63 -6.16
N VAL A 248 9.75 11.56 -5.69
CA VAL A 248 8.52 11.96 -6.41
C VAL A 248 8.86 12.39 -7.84
N LYS A 249 9.83 13.31 -8.00
CA LYS A 249 10.24 13.79 -9.31
C LYS A 249 10.81 12.66 -10.18
N HIS A 250 11.65 11.80 -9.60
CA HIS A 250 12.24 10.67 -10.32
C HIS A 250 11.15 9.73 -10.86
N ILE A 251 10.12 9.42 -10.06
CA ILE A 251 9.00 8.59 -10.48
C ILE A 251 8.06 9.33 -11.45
N GLU A 252 7.92 10.65 -11.32
CA GLU A 252 7.19 11.47 -12.31
C GLU A 252 7.88 11.42 -13.68
N ASP A 253 9.20 11.48 -13.73
CA ASP A 253 9.97 11.36 -14.97
C ASP A 253 9.86 9.93 -15.54
N LEU A 254 9.85 8.90 -14.69
CA LEU A 254 9.56 7.53 -15.10
C LEU A 254 8.20 7.43 -15.79
N THR A 255 7.15 8.06 -15.24
CA THR A 255 5.80 7.94 -15.81
C THR A 255 5.72 8.41 -17.25
N ASP A 256 6.56 9.38 -17.65
CA ASP A 256 6.62 9.90 -19.02
C ASP A 256 7.25 8.88 -20.00
N ASN A 257 8.02 7.93 -19.47
CA ASN A 257 8.72 6.90 -20.23
C ASN A 257 8.03 5.53 -20.23
N ILE A 258 6.96 5.35 -19.44
CA ILE A 258 6.16 4.12 -19.49
C ILE A 258 5.28 4.15 -20.74
N HIS A 259 5.38 3.11 -21.56
CA HIS A 259 4.56 2.95 -22.76
C HIS A 259 3.44 1.94 -22.52
N HIS A 260 2.29 2.16 -23.15
CA HIS A 260 1.11 1.30 -23.02
C HIS A 260 1.41 -0.17 -23.38
N GLU A 261 2.29 -0.39 -24.36
CA GLU A 261 2.68 -1.74 -24.79
C GLU A 261 3.38 -2.55 -23.70
N GLN A 262 4.02 -1.88 -22.73
CA GLN A 262 4.68 -2.53 -21.60
C GLN A 262 3.67 -3.05 -20.57
N PHE A 263 2.59 -2.29 -20.35
CA PHE A 263 1.56 -2.58 -19.36
C PHE A 263 0.16 -2.37 -19.96
N PRO A 264 -0.30 -3.29 -20.82
CA PRO A 264 -1.51 -3.09 -21.62
C PRO A 264 -2.80 -3.04 -20.81
N ASN A 265 -2.77 -3.46 -19.56
CA ASN A 265 -3.93 -3.40 -18.66
C ASN A 265 -3.86 -2.23 -17.68
N LEU A 266 -2.84 -1.40 -17.74
CA LEU A 266 -2.71 -0.20 -16.90
C LEU A 266 -3.49 0.96 -17.53
N LEU A 267 -4.54 1.45 -16.84
CA LEU A 267 -5.34 2.59 -17.26
C LEU A 267 -4.70 3.92 -16.87
N SER A 268 -4.20 3.98 -15.67
CA SER A 268 -3.56 5.20 -15.17
C SER A 268 -2.55 4.92 -14.09
N PHE A 269 -1.56 5.81 -14.02
CA PHE A 269 -0.60 5.86 -12.96
C PHE A 269 -0.61 7.24 -12.32
N VAL A 270 -0.68 7.28 -10.98
CA VAL A 270 -0.77 8.52 -10.20
C VAL A 270 0.42 8.61 -9.27
N VAL A 271 1.22 9.65 -9.42
CA VAL A 271 2.32 9.98 -8.48
C VAL A 271 1.85 11.11 -7.57
N LYS A 272 2.05 10.94 -6.27
CA LYS A 272 1.61 11.86 -5.23
C LYS A 272 2.78 12.23 -4.33
N GLY A 273 3.19 13.49 -4.35
CA GLY A 273 4.15 14.05 -3.40
C GLY A 273 3.44 14.53 -2.15
N THR A 274 3.84 14.03 -0.99
CA THR A 274 3.13 14.25 0.27
C THR A 274 3.89 15.12 1.27
N LYS A 275 5.07 15.65 0.91
CA LYS A 275 5.93 16.46 1.79
C LYS A 275 5.19 17.63 2.44
N ASP A 276 4.31 18.28 1.70
CA ASP A 276 3.45 19.35 2.22
C ASP A 276 2.00 18.85 2.26
N PRO A 277 1.48 18.49 3.44
CA PRO A 277 0.10 17.99 3.57
C PRO A 277 -0.97 19.01 3.13
N GLU A 278 -0.66 20.30 3.12
CA GLU A 278 -1.58 21.36 2.66
C GLU A 278 -1.54 21.53 1.15
N ASN A 279 -0.38 21.22 0.51
CA ASN A 279 -0.14 21.37 -0.92
C ASN A 279 0.38 20.08 -1.56
N ILE A 280 -0.39 19.00 -1.42
CA ILE A 280 -0.07 17.70 -2.01
C ILE A 280 0.04 17.84 -3.53
N THR A 281 1.23 17.57 -4.08
CA THR A 281 1.44 17.52 -5.52
C THR A 281 0.88 16.23 -6.08
N LYS A 282 0.40 16.28 -7.32
CA LYS A 282 -0.16 15.10 -7.99
C LYS A 282 0.08 15.18 -9.47
N LYS A 283 0.77 14.17 -10.02
CA LYS A 283 0.88 13.93 -11.46
C LYS A 283 0.04 12.70 -11.82
N VAL A 284 -0.78 12.81 -12.83
CA VAL A 284 -1.60 11.70 -13.34
C VAL A 284 -1.21 11.46 -14.79
N ARG A 285 -0.82 10.24 -15.12
CA ARG A 285 -0.73 9.77 -16.50
C ARG A 285 -1.84 8.78 -16.76
N THR A 286 -2.61 9.04 -17.81
CA THR A 286 -3.56 8.09 -18.40
C THR A 286 -2.90 7.43 -19.61
N PHE A 287 -3.05 6.13 -19.72
CA PHE A 287 -2.63 5.37 -20.89
C PHE A 287 -3.82 5.29 -21.82
N ASP A 288 -3.62 5.62 -23.09
CA ASP A 288 -4.64 5.98 -24.08
C ASP A 288 -5.96 5.21 -24.02
N GLU A 289 -7.02 5.98 -24.34
CA GLU A 289 -8.43 5.57 -24.35
C GLU A 289 -8.59 4.22 -25.03
N PHE A 290 -9.09 3.27 -24.26
CA PHE A 290 -9.68 2.06 -24.80
C PHE A 290 -10.80 2.49 -25.75
N LYS A 291 -10.58 2.38 -27.04
CA LYS A 291 -11.68 2.43 -28.01
C LYS A 291 -12.61 1.29 -27.62
N GLU A 292 -13.78 1.61 -27.07
CA GLU A 292 -14.84 0.66 -26.84
C GLU A 292 -14.95 -0.26 -28.05
N SER A 293 -14.57 -1.52 -27.89
CA SER A 293 -15.09 -2.53 -28.79
C SER A 293 -16.58 -2.52 -28.52
N GLN A 294 -17.39 -2.26 -29.58
CA GLN A 294 -18.84 -2.33 -29.54
C GLN A 294 -19.23 -3.79 -29.33
N ASP A 295 -19.02 -4.31 -28.11
CA ASP A 295 -19.52 -5.61 -27.69
C ASP A 295 -20.86 -5.36 -26.99
N PRO A 296 -22.00 -5.77 -27.58
CA PRO A 296 -23.34 -5.52 -27.05
C PRO A 296 -23.59 -6.16 -25.68
N MET A 297 -22.67 -7.00 -25.18
CA MET A 297 -22.74 -7.65 -23.85
C MET A 297 -22.04 -6.86 -22.72
N ALA A 298 -21.37 -5.75 -23.01
CA ALA A 298 -20.63 -4.96 -22.02
C ALA A 298 -21.48 -3.99 -21.17
N SER A 299 -22.81 -3.98 -21.33
CA SER A 299 -23.70 -3.00 -20.67
C SER A 299 -24.16 -3.39 -19.26
N SER A 300 -23.51 -4.31 -18.56
CA SER A 300 -23.80 -4.55 -17.15
C SER A 300 -22.72 -3.89 -16.27
N THR A 301 -22.92 -2.63 -15.96
CA THR A 301 -22.14 -1.84 -15.02
C THR A 301 -22.26 -2.44 -13.63
N ILE A 302 -21.35 -3.32 -13.24
CA ILE A 302 -21.14 -3.62 -11.82
C ILE A 302 -20.09 -2.65 -11.31
N SER A 303 -20.54 -1.44 -10.95
CA SER A 303 -19.77 -0.59 -10.05
C SER A 303 -19.43 -1.42 -8.81
N MET A 304 -18.15 -1.50 -8.44
CA MET A 304 -17.75 -1.99 -7.11
C MET A 304 -18.20 -0.95 -6.08
N GLN A 305 -19.48 -0.67 -6.00
CA GLN A 305 -20.07 0.06 -4.90
C GLN A 305 -20.21 -0.89 -3.71
N THR A 306 -19.98 -0.34 -2.53
CA THR A 306 -20.08 -1.00 -1.22
C THR A 306 -21.30 -1.92 -1.12
N PRO A 307 -21.31 -2.92 -0.22
CA PRO A 307 -22.46 -3.77 0.06
C PRO A 307 -23.77 -3.01 0.30
N ASN A 308 -23.70 -1.74 0.69
CA ASN A 308 -24.83 -0.87 0.88
C ASN A 308 -25.62 -0.58 -0.41
N ALA A 309 -24.97 -0.52 -1.58
CA ALA A 309 -25.69 -0.33 -2.84
C ALA A 309 -26.53 -1.56 -3.23
N ALA A 310 -26.01 -2.78 -2.93
CA ALA A 310 -26.80 -4.01 -3.12
C ALA A 310 -27.95 -4.14 -2.12
N MET A 311 -27.86 -3.48 -0.97
CA MET A 311 -28.92 -3.44 0.04
C MET A 311 -29.93 -2.31 -0.18
N SER A 312 -29.59 -1.28 -0.98
CA SER A 312 -30.48 -0.15 -1.31
C SER A 312 -31.47 -0.43 -2.45
N GLY A 313 -31.40 -1.60 -3.08
CA GLY A 313 -32.31 -1.96 -4.18
C GLY A 313 -31.92 -1.35 -5.55
N GLU A 314 -30.77 -0.68 -5.65
CA GLU A 314 -30.29 -0.07 -6.88
C GLU A 314 -29.65 -1.06 -7.87
N LEU A 315 -29.43 -2.32 -7.44
CA LEU A 315 -28.95 -3.41 -8.28
C LEU A 315 -30.13 -4.34 -8.65
N ASP A 316 -30.20 -4.73 -9.92
CA ASP A 316 -31.25 -5.66 -10.35
C ASP A 316 -31.13 -7.00 -9.61
N SER A 317 -32.00 -7.19 -8.63
CA SER A 317 -32.04 -8.39 -7.78
C SER A 317 -32.44 -9.67 -8.55
N LYS A 318 -32.79 -9.56 -9.82
CA LYS A 318 -33.14 -10.69 -10.70
C LYS A 318 -31.92 -11.32 -11.37
N ASP A 319 -30.78 -10.60 -11.43
CA ASP A 319 -29.52 -11.17 -11.92
C ASP A 319 -29.10 -12.32 -11.02
N PRO A 320 -28.94 -13.56 -11.56
CA PRO A 320 -28.53 -14.74 -10.78
C PRO A 320 -27.22 -14.52 -10.04
N TYR A 321 -26.31 -13.72 -10.57
CA TYR A 321 -25.04 -13.33 -9.98
C TYR A 321 -25.21 -12.42 -8.77
N ILE A 322 -26.01 -11.37 -8.92
CA ILE A 322 -26.37 -10.44 -7.83
C ILE A 322 -27.11 -11.18 -6.71
N LYS A 323 -28.03 -12.07 -7.08
CA LYS A 323 -28.74 -12.91 -6.13
C LYS A 323 -27.80 -13.85 -5.34
N GLY A 324 -26.80 -14.41 -6.01
CA GLY A 324 -25.72 -15.20 -5.37
C GLY A 324 -24.92 -14.36 -4.36
N MET A 325 -24.50 -13.17 -4.74
CA MET A 325 -23.75 -12.24 -3.87
C MET A 325 -24.57 -11.81 -2.65
N ILE A 326 -25.85 -11.47 -2.83
CA ILE A 326 -26.76 -11.08 -1.73
C ILE A 326 -26.94 -12.26 -0.76
N THR A 327 -27.08 -13.47 -1.27
CA THR A 327 -27.25 -14.68 -0.45
C THR A 327 -25.98 -14.99 0.35
N GLN A 328 -24.81 -14.87 -0.29
CA GLN A 328 -23.51 -15.07 0.35
C GLN A 328 -23.22 -14.00 1.42
N SER A 329 -23.49 -12.73 1.13
CA SER A 329 -23.30 -11.65 2.10
C SER A 329 -24.23 -11.78 3.32
N LYS A 330 -25.46 -12.24 3.13
CA LYS A 330 -26.38 -12.56 4.23
C LYS A 330 -25.89 -13.75 5.08
N ASN A 331 -25.32 -14.77 4.44
CA ASN A 331 -24.76 -15.92 5.15
C ASN A 331 -23.49 -15.54 5.92
N LEU A 332 -22.63 -14.70 5.34
CA LEU A 332 -21.44 -14.14 6.00
C LEU A 332 -21.82 -13.26 7.19
N ALA A 333 -22.81 -12.38 7.04
CA ALA A 333 -23.34 -11.56 8.16
C ALA A 333 -23.92 -12.42 9.29
N LYS A 334 -24.53 -13.55 8.97
CA LYS A 334 -25.08 -14.50 9.95
C LYS A 334 -23.97 -15.28 10.66
N THR A 335 -22.91 -15.64 9.94
CA THR A 335 -21.75 -16.35 10.48
C THR A 335 -20.90 -15.44 11.35
N SER A 336 -20.67 -14.18 10.93
CA SER A 336 -19.92 -13.20 11.73
C SER A 336 -20.64 -12.84 13.03
N ARG A 337 -21.97 -12.64 13.00
CA ARG A 337 -22.76 -12.47 14.25
C ARG A 337 -22.62 -13.68 15.18
N LYS A 338 -22.44 -14.87 14.65
CA LYS A 338 -22.24 -16.10 15.43
C LYS A 338 -20.83 -16.17 16.03
N ILE A 339 -19.84 -15.68 15.32
CA ILE A 339 -18.43 -15.65 15.75
C ILE A 339 -18.18 -14.51 16.73
N PHE A 340 -18.63 -13.30 16.42
CA PHE A 340 -18.37 -12.09 17.20
C PHE A 340 -19.44 -11.81 18.29
N GLY A 341 -20.66 -12.35 18.13
CA GLY A 341 -21.75 -12.19 19.12
C GLY A 341 -21.61 -13.03 20.39
N LYS A 342 -20.70 -14.03 20.41
CA LYS A 342 -20.51 -14.88 21.59
C LYS A 342 -19.64 -14.25 22.69
N ASN A 343 -18.91 -13.18 22.41
CA ASN A 343 -18.01 -12.54 23.41
C ASN A 343 -18.68 -11.43 24.25
N LYS A 344 -19.99 -11.14 24.07
CA LYS A 344 -20.70 -10.13 24.87
C LYS A 344 -21.51 -10.72 26.07
N LYS A 345 -21.17 -11.93 26.53
CA LYS A 345 -21.74 -12.48 27.78
C LYS A 345 -20.64 -13.09 28.61
N LYS A 346 -19.83 -12.24 29.23
CA LYS A 346 -19.09 -12.50 30.47
C LYS A 346 -18.49 -11.15 30.89
N ASP A 347 -19.30 -10.40 31.61
CA ASP A 347 -18.96 -9.61 32.82
C ASP A 347 -20.27 -9.14 33.45
#